data_38d04a1eef6c8e3ce42fb66b931b86c6
#
_entry.id   38d04a1eef6c8e3ce42fb66b931b86c6
#
_cell.length_a   1.000
_cell.length_b   1.000
_cell.length_c   1.000
_cell.angle_alpha   90.00
_cell.angle_beta   90.00
_cell.angle_gamma   90.00
#
_symmetry.space_group_name_H-M   'P 1'
#
loop_
_entity.id
_entity.type
_entity.pdbx_description
1 polymer ?
#
loop_
_entity_poly.entity_id
_entity_poly.type
_entity_poly.pdbx_seq_one_letter_code
_entity_poly.pdbx_strand_id
1 'polypeptide(L)'
;MFNDAMRAAIVRSTILALICLPLLGLTDVQSHSIEVLPHWKKGDTVHLEITRARVKSADGTSTITGKTHTNFTIEVLSANNDGYLVGWTAGKTKFDAPSQAEHSFLGHVVNLMNGRQIMLEIDSHGTIRGVQNWKELRATALKTLDTLATSENLQKEKPDKTLMASLRAQWESMLRTKAQVEELCTREAQVYFKVLGRGYTHNDPFEYEDLFPNPLGGEVFPTHGRMALKTFDKQAGQAVITWSQIADPKQVARILDSMIKEMSARLGGEPLDGEFPKAISMQDHAEILVDVDTGWVRTLAHARSVNFGTRAQVDTTSIIRTAK
;
A
#
# COMPACT_ATOMS: atom_id res chain seq x y z
N MET A 1 -27.67 -3.03 -8.29
CA MET A 1 -27.49 -4.46 -8.60
C MET A 1 -26.05 -4.64 -9.02
N PHE A 2 -25.17 -4.96 -8.08
CA PHE A 2 -23.76 -5.23 -8.38
C PHE A 2 -23.64 -6.63 -8.97
N ASN A 3 -23.00 -6.70 -10.12
CA ASN A 3 -22.92 -7.86 -10.98
C ASN A 3 -22.15 -9.01 -10.30
N ASP A 4 -22.79 -10.14 -10.02
CA ASP A 4 -22.21 -11.33 -9.39
C ASP A 4 -21.00 -11.91 -10.13
N ALA A 5 -20.81 -11.56 -11.39
CA ALA A 5 -19.64 -11.93 -12.19
C ALA A 5 -18.32 -11.31 -11.70
N MET A 6 -18.35 -10.11 -11.09
CA MET A 6 -17.15 -9.46 -10.56
C MET A 6 -16.72 -10.08 -9.21
N ARG A 7 -17.67 -10.59 -8.43
CA ARG A 7 -17.38 -11.37 -7.22
C ARG A 7 -16.71 -12.71 -7.56
N ALA A 8 -17.10 -13.35 -8.66
CA ALA A 8 -16.57 -14.63 -9.09
C ALA A 8 -15.13 -14.56 -9.61
N ALA A 9 -14.72 -13.47 -10.27
CA ALA A 9 -13.37 -13.32 -10.81
C ALA A 9 -12.32 -13.05 -9.71
N ILE A 10 -12.68 -12.28 -8.69
CA ILE A 10 -11.78 -12.00 -7.55
C ILE A 10 -11.61 -13.25 -6.67
N VAL A 11 -12.64 -14.08 -6.57
CA VAL A 11 -12.66 -15.26 -5.69
C VAL A 11 -11.92 -16.46 -6.31
N ARG A 12 -11.81 -16.56 -7.64
CA ARG A 12 -11.28 -17.78 -8.28
C ARG A 12 -9.76 -17.85 -8.45
N SER A 13 -9.03 -16.76 -8.27
CA SER A 13 -7.57 -16.77 -8.52
C SER A 13 -6.67 -16.80 -7.29
N THR A 14 -7.20 -16.68 -6.05
CA THR A 14 -6.28 -16.55 -4.89
C THR A 14 -6.75 -17.29 -3.62
N ILE A 15 -7.86 -18.02 -3.66
CA ILE A 15 -8.41 -18.70 -2.47
C ILE A 15 -8.47 -20.21 -2.70
N LEU A 16 -7.35 -20.83 -3.04
CA LEU A 16 -7.24 -22.29 -2.97
C LEU A 16 -6.09 -22.68 -2.04
N ALA A 17 -6.08 -22.14 -0.84
CA ALA A 17 -5.35 -22.67 0.31
C ALA A 17 -5.90 -22.06 1.60
N LEU A 18 -7.18 -22.24 1.91
CA LEU A 18 -7.64 -21.96 3.26
C LEU A 18 -8.56 -23.10 3.73
N ILE A 19 -7.93 -24.07 4.36
CA ILE A 19 -8.23 -24.66 5.65
C ILE A 19 -9.71 -24.95 5.91
N CYS A 20 -10.09 -26.19 5.69
CA CYS A 20 -11.17 -26.82 6.46
C CYS A 20 -10.76 -26.87 7.94
N LEU A 21 -11.23 -25.92 8.74
CA LEU A 21 -11.24 -26.05 10.19
C LEU A 21 -12.63 -26.49 10.62
N PRO A 22 -12.73 -27.51 11.49
CA PRO A 22 -14.03 -28.03 11.94
C PRO A 22 -14.76 -26.99 12.79
N LEU A 23 -16.02 -26.76 12.46
CA LEU A 23 -17.01 -26.11 13.31
C LEU A 23 -17.23 -26.96 14.58
N LEU A 24 -16.55 -26.64 15.65
CA LEU A 24 -16.86 -27.15 16.99
C LEU A 24 -16.80 -25.98 17.97
N GLY A 25 -17.93 -25.66 18.56
CA GLY A 25 -18.01 -24.89 19.79
C GLY A 25 -18.74 -23.55 19.64
N LEU A 26 -20.04 -23.57 19.89
CA LEU A 26 -20.78 -22.43 20.41
C LEU A 26 -20.15 -22.11 21.77
N THR A 27 -19.14 -21.26 21.80
CA THR A 27 -18.57 -20.72 23.02
C THR A 27 -19.09 -19.32 23.23
N ASP A 28 -19.54 -19.09 24.44
CA ASP A 28 -19.90 -17.82 25.06
C ASP A 28 -19.25 -16.63 24.36
N VAL A 29 -20.05 -15.73 23.80
CA VAL A 29 -19.60 -14.43 23.28
C VAL A 29 -19.28 -13.53 24.47
N GLN A 30 -18.26 -13.88 25.25
CA GLN A 30 -17.61 -12.91 26.12
C GLN A 30 -17.00 -11.84 25.20
N SER A 31 -17.32 -10.59 25.47
CA SER A 31 -16.74 -9.44 24.79
C SER A 31 -15.22 -9.40 25.07
N HIS A 32 -14.46 -10.17 24.29
CA HIS A 32 -13.01 -10.17 24.40
C HIS A 32 -12.51 -8.88 23.77
N SER A 33 -11.89 -8.05 24.57
CA SER A 33 -11.08 -6.92 24.14
C SER A 33 -9.63 -7.39 24.03
N ILE A 34 -8.96 -7.05 22.95
CA ILE A 34 -7.53 -7.25 22.77
C ILE A 34 -6.86 -5.92 22.49
N GLU A 35 -5.63 -5.76 22.88
CA GLU A 35 -4.79 -4.64 22.51
C GLU A 35 -3.64 -5.17 21.66
N VAL A 36 -3.38 -4.54 20.51
CA VAL A 36 -2.30 -4.95 19.59
C VAL A 36 -1.19 -3.90 19.67
N LEU A 37 -0.21 -4.19 20.51
CA LEU A 37 0.97 -3.34 20.72
C LEU A 37 2.25 -4.02 20.24
N PRO A 38 3.25 -3.27 19.80
CA PRO A 38 4.57 -3.83 19.53
C PRO A 38 5.28 -4.17 20.85
N HIS A 39 5.70 -5.41 21.00
CA HIS A 39 6.53 -5.91 22.12
C HIS A 39 7.87 -6.40 21.58
N TRP A 40 8.50 -5.57 20.74
CA TRP A 40 9.72 -5.95 20.04
C TRP A 40 10.97 -5.70 20.86
N LYS A 41 12.00 -6.48 20.58
CA LYS A 41 13.31 -6.34 21.21
C LYS A 41 14.37 -6.03 20.16
N LYS A 42 15.42 -5.31 20.56
CA LYS A 42 16.58 -5.11 19.69
C LYS A 42 17.11 -6.45 19.20
N GLY A 43 17.30 -6.56 17.88
CA GLY A 43 17.75 -7.77 17.20
C GLY A 43 16.63 -8.68 16.70
N ASP A 44 15.36 -8.41 17.06
CA ASP A 44 14.23 -9.13 16.45
C ASP A 44 14.25 -8.91 14.95
N THR A 45 14.07 -10.00 14.19
CA THR A 45 14.10 -9.97 12.73
C THR A 45 12.90 -10.73 12.17
N VAL A 46 12.24 -10.13 11.20
CA VAL A 46 11.10 -10.72 10.47
C VAL A 46 11.37 -10.67 8.98
N HIS A 47 11.10 -11.78 8.29
CA HIS A 47 11.17 -11.89 6.85
C HIS A 47 9.76 -11.91 6.26
N LEU A 48 9.53 -11.11 5.23
CA LEU A 48 8.26 -11.00 4.55
C LEU A 48 8.42 -11.31 3.08
N GLU A 49 7.42 -11.97 2.51
CA GLU A 49 7.17 -12.00 1.07
C GLU A 49 5.99 -11.09 0.76
N ILE A 50 6.20 -10.11 -0.13
CA ILE A 50 5.17 -9.18 -0.58
C ILE A 50 4.89 -9.44 -2.05
N THR A 51 3.65 -9.83 -2.35
CA THR A 51 3.15 -9.96 -3.71
C THR A 51 2.20 -8.81 -3.99
N ARG A 52 2.41 -8.11 -5.12
CA ARG A 52 1.49 -7.06 -5.61
C ARG A 52 0.96 -7.45 -6.97
N ALA A 53 -0.33 -7.20 -7.21
CA ALA A 53 -0.90 -7.35 -8.53
C ALA A 53 -1.83 -6.17 -8.84
N ARG A 54 -1.89 -5.79 -10.10
CA ARG A 54 -2.80 -4.79 -10.63
C ARG A 54 -3.71 -5.41 -11.67
N VAL A 55 -5.00 -5.28 -11.46
CA VAL A 55 -6.03 -5.67 -12.41
C VAL A 55 -6.74 -4.43 -12.91
N LYS A 56 -6.85 -4.29 -14.21
CA LYS A 56 -7.69 -3.25 -14.85
C LYS A 56 -8.87 -3.91 -15.51
N SER A 57 -10.04 -3.29 -15.37
CA SER A 57 -11.28 -3.73 -15.99
C SER A 57 -11.86 -2.60 -16.82
N ALA A 58 -12.31 -2.92 -18.03
CA ALA A 58 -13.06 -2.03 -18.89
C ALA A 58 -14.10 -2.87 -19.66
N ASP A 59 -15.32 -2.37 -19.74
CA ASP A 59 -16.43 -2.98 -20.52
C ASP A 59 -16.63 -4.48 -20.24
N GLY A 60 -16.53 -4.86 -18.94
CA GLY A 60 -16.70 -6.23 -18.48
C GLY A 60 -15.49 -7.16 -18.66
N THR A 61 -14.42 -6.70 -19.29
CA THR A 61 -13.18 -7.47 -19.47
C THR A 61 -12.16 -7.06 -18.41
N SER A 62 -11.56 -8.03 -17.71
CA SER A 62 -10.52 -7.80 -16.71
C SER A 62 -9.18 -8.35 -17.19
N THR A 63 -8.12 -7.56 -17.02
CA THR A 63 -6.76 -7.92 -17.41
C THR A 63 -5.79 -7.65 -16.26
N ILE A 64 -4.92 -8.61 -15.94
CA ILE A 64 -3.80 -8.40 -15.03
C ILE A 64 -2.73 -7.62 -15.79
N THR A 65 -2.46 -6.39 -15.36
CA THR A 65 -1.50 -5.48 -16.03
C THR A 65 -0.13 -5.46 -15.38
N GLY A 66 0.02 -6.11 -14.23
CA GLY A 66 1.31 -6.24 -13.54
C GLY A 66 1.20 -7.12 -12.30
N LYS A 67 2.21 -7.94 -12.07
CA LYS A 67 2.37 -8.70 -10.84
C LYS A 67 3.84 -8.76 -10.45
N THR A 68 4.13 -8.53 -9.18
CA THR A 68 5.49 -8.48 -8.65
C THR A 68 5.59 -9.22 -7.33
N HIS A 69 6.80 -9.76 -7.06
CA HIS A 69 7.16 -10.38 -5.79
C HIS A 69 8.43 -9.73 -5.26
N THR A 70 8.44 -9.37 -4.00
CA THR A 70 9.58 -8.76 -3.33
C THR A 70 9.72 -9.33 -1.92
N ASN A 71 10.91 -9.79 -1.57
CA ASN A 71 11.21 -10.17 -0.19
C ASN A 71 11.65 -8.93 0.60
N PHE A 72 11.21 -8.85 1.85
CA PHE A 72 11.61 -7.79 2.77
C PHE A 72 12.19 -8.39 4.03
N THR A 73 13.11 -7.65 4.63
CA THR A 73 13.60 -7.93 5.98
C THR A 73 13.28 -6.74 6.86
N ILE A 74 12.67 -7.01 8.01
CA ILE A 74 12.45 -6.04 9.08
C ILE A 74 13.38 -6.43 10.22
N GLU A 75 14.12 -5.46 10.75
CA GLU A 75 15.05 -5.65 11.89
C GLU A 75 14.82 -4.55 12.92
N VAL A 76 14.68 -4.92 14.17
CA VAL A 76 14.61 -3.96 15.28
C VAL A 76 16.01 -3.54 15.67
N LEU A 77 16.43 -2.35 15.22
CA LEU A 77 17.78 -1.81 15.45
C LEU A 77 17.97 -1.29 16.88
N SER A 78 16.92 -0.69 17.46
CA SER A 78 16.86 -0.32 18.85
C SER A 78 15.44 -0.37 19.39
N ALA A 79 15.31 -0.57 20.70
CA ALA A 79 14.05 -0.52 21.43
C ALA A 79 14.31 0.18 22.78
N ASN A 80 13.43 1.13 23.14
CA ASN A 80 13.42 1.85 24.43
C ASN A 80 11.98 2.22 24.81
N ASN A 81 11.80 2.94 25.89
CA ASN A 81 10.47 3.34 26.39
C ASN A 81 9.72 4.28 25.44
N ASP A 82 10.43 5.02 24.58
CA ASP A 82 9.83 5.97 23.63
C ASP A 82 9.39 5.31 22.34
N GLY A 83 9.91 4.07 22.06
CA GLY A 83 9.58 3.30 20.88
C GLY A 83 10.76 2.54 20.28
N TYR A 84 10.76 2.45 18.96
CA TYR A 84 11.64 1.56 18.20
C TYR A 84 12.28 2.29 17.02
N LEU A 85 13.53 1.93 16.72
CA LEU A 85 14.14 2.18 15.42
C LEU A 85 14.13 0.85 14.65
N VAL A 86 13.44 0.83 13.52
CA VAL A 86 13.24 -0.37 12.72
C VAL A 86 13.86 -0.21 11.35
N GLY A 87 14.74 -1.13 10.98
CA GLY A 87 15.27 -1.24 9.63
C GLY A 87 14.31 -1.99 8.73
N TRP A 88 13.85 -1.37 7.66
CA TRP A 88 12.97 -1.93 6.64
C TRP A 88 13.73 -2.04 5.32
N THR A 89 14.08 -3.26 4.88
CA THR A 89 14.95 -3.48 3.73
C THR A 89 14.23 -4.29 2.66
N ALA A 90 14.09 -3.71 1.47
CA ALA A 90 13.55 -4.41 0.30
C ALA A 90 14.65 -5.21 -0.40
N GLY A 91 14.38 -6.45 -0.72
CA GLY A 91 15.17 -7.25 -1.65
C GLY A 91 14.85 -6.92 -3.12
N LYS A 92 15.42 -7.70 -4.04
CA LYS A 92 15.15 -7.54 -5.47
C LYS A 92 13.69 -7.87 -5.79
N THR A 93 13.01 -6.97 -6.46
CA THR A 93 11.66 -7.21 -6.99
C THR A 93 11.74 -8.07 -8.25
N LYS A 94 10.94 -9.13 -8.29
CA LYS A 94 10.73 -10.02 -9.45
C LYS A 94 9.38 -9.70 -10.09
N PHE A 95 9.33 -9.78 -11.40
CA PHE A 95 8.11 -9.58 -12.20
C PHE A 95 7.64 -10.94 -12.74
N ASP A 96 6.34 -11.25 -12.64
CA ASP A 96 5.78 -12.54 -13.12
C ASP A 96 5.81 -12.69 -14.65
N ALA A 97 5.83 -11.58 -15.39
CA ALA A 97 6.04 -11.57 -16.83
C ALA A 97 7.42 -10.96 -17.11
N PRO A 98 8.46 -11.76 -17.35
CA PRO A 98 9.83 -11.28 -17.55
C PRO A 98 10.03 -10.52 -18.85
N SER A 99 8.98 -10.32 -19.66
CA SER A 99 9.10 -9.65 -20.92
C SER A 99 9.64 -8.21 -20.77
N GLN A 100 9.43 -7.26 -21.08
CA GLN A 100 9.92 -5.91 -21.21
C GLN A 100 10.00 -5.13 -19.89
N ALA A 101 9.17 -5.45 -18.88
CA ALA A 101 9.07 -4.65 -17.67
C ALA A 101 10.31 -4.75 -16.74
N GLU A 102 10.98 -5.93 -16.69
CA GLU A 102 12.16 -6.13 -15.83
C GLU A 102 13.40 -5.41 -16.39
N HIS A 103 13.47 -5.29 -17.72
CA HIS A 103 14.54 -4.57 -18.43
C HIS A 103 14.15 -3.14 -18.81
N SER A 104 12.90 -2.75 -18.56
CA SER A 104 12.42 -1.41 -18.82
C SER A 104 12.96 -0.41 -17.80
N PHE A 105 12.96 0.85 -18.16
CA PHE A 105 13.24 1.96 -17.24
C PHE A 105 12.43 1.85 -15.94
N LEU A 106 11.14 1.48 -16.01
CA LEU A 106 10.28 1.28 -14.84
C LEU A 106 10.78 0.15 -13.93
N GLY A 107 11.27 -0.97 -14.48
CA GLY A 107 11.86 -2.05 -13.70
C GLY A 107 13.10 -1.60 -12.92
N HIS A 108 13.93 -0.76 -13.53
CA HIS A 108 15.09 -0.17 -12.84
C HIS A 108 14.64 0.80 -11.73
N VAL A 109 13.63 1.63 -11.99
CA VAL A 109 13.07 2.56 -10.99
C VAL A 109 12.49 1.82 -9.79
N VAL A 110 11.73 0.76 -10.01
CA VAL A 110 11.16 -0.09 -8.93
C VAL A 110 12.26 -0.69 -8.05
N ASN A 111 13.41 -1.00 -8.64
CA ASN A 111 14.54 -1.59 -7.94
C ASN A 111 15.54 -0.55 -7.38
N LEU A 112 15.24 0.75 -7.48
CA LEU A 112 16.10 1.85 -7.05
C LEU A 112 16.54 1.76 -5.58
N MET A 113 15.63 1.30 -4.73
CA MET A 113 15.83 1.21 -3.28
C MET A 113 16.19 -0.21 -2.80
N ASN A 114 16.39 -1.17 -3.72
CA ASN A 114 16.74 -2.53 -3.36
C ASN A 114 18.03 -2.61 -2.54
N GLY A 115 18.00 -3.38 -1.47
CA GLY A 115 19.10 -3.56 -0.54
C GLY A 115 19.41 -2.31 0.31
N ARG A 116 18.61 -1.24 0.18
CA ARG A 116 18.73 -0.07 1.05
C ARG A 116 17.82 -0.22 2.26
N GLN A 117 18.38 0.03 3.43
CA GLN A 117 17.63 -0.01 4.67
C GLN A 117 16.97 1.35 4.89
N ILE A 118 15.65 1.36 5.02
CA ILE A 118 14.86 2.51 5.46
C ILE A 118 14.78 2.42 6.98
N MET A 119 15.28 3.45 7.68
CA MET A 119 15.27 3.51 9.14
C MET A 119 13.99 4.18 9.62
N LEU A 120 13.00 3.39 10.04
CA LEU A 120 11.70 3.85 10.53
C LEU A 120 11.76 4.17 12.01
N GLU A 121 11.42 5.39 12.39
CA GLU A 121 11.15 5.78 13.77
C GLU A 121 9.71 5.43 14.10
N ILE A 122 9.50 4.48 15.02
CA ILE A 122 8.17 3.97 15.42
C ILE A 122 8.01 4.20 16.91
N ASP A 123 6.87 4.78 17.34
CA ASP A 123 6.61 5.00 18.75
C ASP A 123 6.24 3.70 19.49
N SER A 124 6.08 3.77 20.81
CA SER A 124 5.72 2.63 21.66
C SER A 124 4.38 1.99 21.32
N HIS A 125 3.51 2.69 20.56
CA HIS A 125 2.22 2.19 20.09
C HIS A 125 2.26 1.62 18.67
N GLY A 126 3.43 1.69 17.99
CA GLY A 126 3.57 1.18 16.62
C GLY A 126 3.27 2.18 15.51
N THR A 127 3.10 3.46 15.84
CA THR A 127 2.90 4.53 14.85
C THR A 127 4.23 4.95 14.27
N ILE A 128 4.36 4.98 12.95
CA ILE A 128 5.54 5.52 12.25
C ILE A 128 5.57 7.03 12.45
N ARG A 129 6.63 7.54 13.08
CA ARG A 129 6.87 8.97 13.33
C ARG A 129 7.69 9.63 12.24
N GLY A 130 8.50 8.85 11.53
CA GLY A 130 9.31 9.36 10.44
C GLY A 130 10.35 8.37 9.93
N VAL A 131 11.18 8.87 9.02
CA VAL A 131 12.33 8.14 8.46
C VAL A 131 13.60 8.87 8.86
N GLN A 132 14.44 8.23 9.68
CA GLN A 132 15.65 8.82 10.22
C GLN A 132 16.67 9.16 9.12
N ASN A 133 16.90 8.25 8.19
CA ASN A 133 17.90 8.39 7.12
C ASN A 133 17.33 8.95 5.81
N TRP A 134 16.26 9.75 5.84
CA TRP A 134 15.57 10.25 4.64
C TRP A 134 16.50 11.03 3.69
N LYS A 135 17.52 11.77 4.21
CA LYS A 135 18.48 12.54 3.38
C LYS A 135 19.35 11.61 2.55
N GLU A 136 19.81 10.51 3.15
CA GLU A 136 20.59 9.48 2.47
C GLU A 136 19.78 8.77 1.40
N LEU A 137 18.53 8.38 1.73
CA LEU A 137 17.60 7.76 0.78
C LEU A 137 17.33 8.67 -0.41
N ARG A 138 17.07 9.96 -0.17
CA ARG A 138 16.91 10.97 -1.21
C ARG A 138 18.14 11.06 -2.11
N ALA A 139 19.31 11.23 -1.53
CA ALA A 139 20.55 11.34 -2.28
C ALA A 139 20.83 10.09 -3.12
N THR A 140 20.59 8.91 -2.55
CA THR A 140 20.74 7.62 -3.25
C THR A 140 19.76 7.51 -4.42
N ALA A 141 18.49 7.85 -4.22
CA ALA A 141 17.49 7.81 -5.29
C ALA A 141 17.87 8.71 -6.47
N LEU A 142 18.26 9.96 -6.20
CA LEU A 142 18.68 10.90 -7.24
C LEU A 142 19.94 10.43 -7.97
N LYS A 143 20.96 9.96 -7.23
CA LYS A 143 22.19 9.42 -7.82
C LYS A 143 21.92 8.21 -8.74
N THR A 144 21.00 7.31 -8.32
CA THR A 144 20.67 6.14 -9.12
C THR A 144 19.94 6.54 -10.40
N LEU A 145 19.07 7.56 -10.35
CA LEU A 145 18.43 8.12 -11.56
C LEU A 145 19.48 8.68 -12.53
N ASP A 146 20.49 9.41 -12.03
CA ASP A 146 21.59 9.92 -12.86
C ASP A 146 22.37 8.77 -13.52
N THR A 147 22.64 7.71 -12.77
CA THR A 147 23.32 6.51 -13.29
C THR A 147 22.47 5.79 -14.35
N LEU A 148 21.17 5.67 -14.13
CA LEU A 148 20.25 5.09 -15.12
C LEU A 148 20.20 5.91 -16.41
N ALA A 149 20.16 7.25 -16.30
CA ALA A 149 20.14 8.14 -17.46
C ALA A 149 21.41 8.01 -18.33
N THR A 150 22.52 7.58 -17.76
CA THR A 150 23.79 7.38 -18.47
C THR A 150 24.09 5.93 -18.83
N SER A 151 23.22 4.97 -18.46
CA SER A 151 23.45 3.55 -18.70
C SER A 151 23.38 3.20 -20.20
N GLU A 152 24.28 2.31 -20.65
CA GLU A 152 24.33 1.85 -22.04
C GLU A 152 23.03 1.19 -22.53
N ASN A 153 22.29 0.55 -21.61
CA ASN A 153 21.03 -0.11 -21.94
C ASN A 153 19.95 0.90 -22.35
N LEU A 154 19.86 2.04 -21.62
CA LEU A 154 18.94 3.12 -21.99
C LEU A 154 19.42 3.91 -23.21
N GLN A 155 20.74 4.02 -23.42
CA GLN A 155 21.28 4.66 -24.62
C GLN A 155 20.96 3.88 -25.90
N LYS A 156 20.79 2.53 -25.82
CA LYS A 156 20.32 1.73 -26.95
C LYS A 156 18.86 2.02 -27.32
N GLU A 157 18.01 2.30 -26.33
CA GLU A 157 16.61 2.68 -26.53
C GLU A 157 16.47 4.15 -26.98
N LYS A 158 17.58 4.92 -27.00
CA LYS A 158 17.62 6.37 -27.34
C LYS A 158 16.47 7.16 -26.70
N PRO A 159 16.30 7.12 -25.37
CA PRO A 159 15.26 7.92 -24.76
C PRO A 159 15.52 9.39 -25.10
N ASP A 160 14.46 10.10 -25.47
CA ASP A 160 14.53 11.53 -25.73
C ASP A 160 15.13 12.25 -24.51
N LYS A 161 16.16 13.07 -24.75
CA LYS A 161 16.80 13.87 -23.67
C LYS A 161 15.80 14.73 -22.92
N THR A 162 14.77 15.20 -23.59
CA THR A 162 13.66 15.99 -23.02
C THR A 162 12.83 15.13 -22.06
N LEU A 163 12.53 13.89 -22.44
CA LEU A 163 11.84 12.93 -21.59
C LEU A 163 12.64 12.63 -20.31
N MET A 164 13.94 12.38 -20.43
CA MET A 164 14.81 12.10 -19.27
C MET A 164 14.93 13.30 -18.35
N ALA A 165 15.02 14.52 -18.89
CA ALA A 165 15.04 15.75 -18.10
C ALA A 165 13.71 15.97 -17.37
N SER A 166 12.58 15.70 -18.04
CA SER A 166 11.24 15.77 -17.44
C SER A 166 11.05 14.75 -16.32
N LEU A 167 11.45 13.51 -16.52
CA LEU A 167 11.42 12.46 -15.49
C LEU A 167 12.27 12.84 -14.28
N ARG A 168 13.49 13.35 -14.51
CA ARG A 168 14.35 13.82 -13.43
C ARG A 168 13.69 14.94 -12.64
N ALA A 169 13.15 15.96 -13.31
CA ALA A 169 12.47 17.08 -12.66
C ALA A 169 11.26 16.60 -11.84
N GLN A 170 10.50 15.63 -12.36
CA GLN A 170 9.39 15.02 -11.64
C GLN A 170 9.86 14.31 -10.36
N TRP A 171 10.93 13.51 -10.44
CA TRP A 171 11.51 12.83 -9.26
C TRP A 171 12.09 13.82 -8.25
N GLU A 172 12.81 14.85 -8.70
CA GLU A 172 13.30 15.90 -7.81
C GLU A 172 12.16 16.61 -7.08
N SER A 173 11.03 16.81 -7.78
CA SER A 173 9.81 17.35 -7.17
C SER A 173 9.21 16.41 -6.13
N MET A 174 9.11 15.10 -6.45
CA MET A 174 8.57 14.07 -5.55
C MET A 174 9.45 13.80 -4.33
N LEU A 175 10.74 14.11 -4.39
CA LEU A 175 11.72 13.92 -3.33
C LEU A 175 12.18 15.25 -2.70
N ARG A 176 11.45 16.34 -2.91
CA ARG A 176 11.89 17.68 -2.49
C ARG A 176 11.96 17.85 -0.98
N THR A 177 10.96 17.33 -0.27
CA THR A 177 10.81 17.51 1.19
C THR A 177 10.96 16.19 1.92
N LYS A 178 11.25 16.27 3.24
CA LYS A 178 11.26 15.10 4.13
C LYS A 178 9.92 14.33 4.04
N ALA A 179 8.80 15.02 4.15
CA ALA A 179 7.46 14.40 4.12
C ALA A 179 7.20 13.61 2.83
N GLN A 180 7.62 14.14 1.68
CA GLN A 180 7.47 13.44 0.39
C GLN A 180 8.32 12.17 0.30
N VAL A 181 9.58 12.23 0.79
CA VAL A 181 10.45 11.04 0.86
C VAL A 181 9.85 10.01 1.81
N GLU A 182 9.37 10.43 2.97
CA GLU A 182 8.73 9.57 3.96
C GLU A 182 7.49 8.90 3.38
N GLU A 183 6.60 9.65 2.75
CA GLU A 183 5.39 9.11 2.11
C GLU A 183 5.73 8.04 1.07
N LEU A 184 6.74 8.29 0.22
CA LEU A 184 7.17 7.34 -0.79
C LEU A 184 7.76 6.06 -0.18
N CYS A 185 8.61 6.20 0.86
CA CYS A 185 9.38 5.10 1.43
C CYS A 185 8.59 4.27 2.44
N THR A 186 7.53 4.82 3.05
CA THR A 186 6.82 4.16 4.16
C THR A 186 5.49 3.50 3.77
N ARG A 187 5.07 3.60 2.52
CA ARG A 187 3.74 3.15 2.08
C ARG A 187 3.42 1.71 2.51
N GLU A 188 4.32 0.76 2.27
CA GLU A 188 4.12 -0.64 2.66
C GLU A 188 4.17 -0.83 4.17
N ALA A 189 5.09 -0.14 4.83
CA ALA A 189 5.23 -0.19 6.28
C ALA A 189 3.98 0.39 6.97
N GLN A 190 3.39 1.47 6.44
CA GLN A 190 2.15 2.05 6.96
C GLN A 190 0.98 1.06 6.90
N VAL A 191 0.86 0.31 5.80
CA VAL A 191 -0.19 -0.72 5.67
C VAL A 191 0.11 -1.89 6.61
N TYR A 192 1.37 -2.32 6.71
CA TYR A 192 1.80 -3.44 7.55
C TYR A 192 1.57 -3.17 9.04
N PHE A 193 1.91 -1.97 9.51
CA PHE A 193 1.77 -1.58 10.92
C PHE A 193 0.41 -0.94 11.26
N LYS A 194 -0.52 -0.86 10.30
CA LYS A 194 -1.82 -0.16 10.46
C LYS A 194 -2.65 -0.63 11.66
N VAL A 195 -2.50 -1.89 12.07
CA VAL A 195 -3.27 -2.49 13.18
C VAL A 195 -2.69 -2.22 14.56
N LEU A 196 -1.47 -1.70 14.66
CA LEU A 196 -0.81 -1.47 15.93
C LEU A 196 -1.38 -0.26 16.69
N GLY A 197 -1.16 -0.24 18.01
CA GLY A 197 -1.49 0.89 18.87
C GLY A 197 -2.97 1.04 19.18
N ARG A 198 -3.74 -0.04 19.05
CA ARG A 198 -5.20 0.03 19.20
C ARG A 198 -5.75 -1.13 20.01
N GLY A 199 -6.82 -0.82 20.75
CA GLY A 199 -7.72 -1.81 21.32
C GLY A 199 -8.76 -2.24 20.30
N TYR A 200 -9.08 -3.53 20.26
CA TYR A 200 -10.13 -4.09 19.41
C TYR A 200 -11.09 -4.90 20.26
N THR A 201 -12.37 -4.62 20.13
CA THR A 201 -13.43 -5.33 20.82
C THR A 201 -14.31 -6.04 19.78
N HIS A 202 -14.76 -7.24 20.08
CA HIS A 202 -15.70 -7.95 19.21
C HIS A 202 -17.02 -7.18 19.15
N ASN A 203 -17.57 -6.96 17.93
CA ASN A 203 -18.78 -6.20 17.66
C ASN A 203 -18.75 -4.69 17.92
N ASP A 204 -17.59 -4.13 18.28
CA ASP A 204 -17.41 -2.68 18.46
C ASP A 204 -16.25 -2.21 17.56
N PRO A 205 -16.52 -1.85 16.30
CA PRO A 205 -15.49 -1.43 15.37
C PRO A 205 -14.95 -0.04 15.72
N PHE A 206 -13.65 0.13 15.55
CA PHE A 206 -13.01 1.44 15.62
C PHE A 206 -13.23 2.19 14.30
N GLU A 207 -13.88 3.35 14.36
CA GLU A 207 -14.12 4.22 13.20
C GLU A 207 -13.26 5.46 13.29
N TYR A 208 -12.81 5.98 12.13
CA TYR A 208 -11.94 7.15 12.05
C TYR A 208 -12.04 7.85 10.69
N GLU A 209 -11.67 9.13 10.68
CA GLU A 209 -11.51 9.91 9.46
C GLU A 209 -10.05 9.88 8.99
N ASP A 210 -9.83 9.85 7.69
CA ASP A 210 -8.50 9.86 7.08
C ASP A 210 -8.60 10.50 5.67
N LEU A 211 -7.50 10.47 4.92
CA LEU A 211 -7.40 11.06 3.60
C LEU A 211 -6.82 10.07 2.60
N PHE A 212 -7.38 10.00 1.39
CA PHE A 212 -6.73 9.36 0.25
C PHE A 212 -6.00 10.39 -0.61
N PRO A 213 -4.78 10.09 -1.05
CA PRO A 213 -4.14 10.87 -2.10
C PRO A 213 -5.02 10.88 -3.36
N ASN A 214 -5.21 12.05 -3.94
CA ASN A 214 -5.91 12.18 -5.21
C ASN A 214 -5.01 11.67 -6.35
N PRO A 215 -5.37 10.62 -7.08
CA PRO A 215 -4.54 10.06 -8.15
C PRO A 215 -4.34 11.04 -9.34
N LEU A 216 -5.18 12.04 -9.46
CA LEU A 216 -5.09 13.09 -10.47
C LEU A 216 -4.29 14.32 -9.99
N GLY A 217 -3.83 14.29 -8.71
CA GLY A 217 -3.19 15.44 -8.06
C GLY A 217 -4.20 16.44 -7.49
N GLY A 218 -3.71 17.46 -6.78
CA GLY A 218 -4.55 18.47 -6.15
C GLY A 218 -5.08 18.09 -4.78
N GLU A 219 -6.32 18.48 -4.46
CA GLU A 219 -6.95 18.26 -3.16
C GLU A 219 -7.15 16.77 -2.88
N VAL A 220 -6.81 16.32 -1.66
CA VAL A 220 -6.96 14.95 -1.17
C VAL A 220 -8.43 14.60 -0.94
N PHE A 221 -8.77 13.32 -1.01
CA PHE A 221 -10.14 12.85 -0.78
C PHE A 221 -10.35 12.48 0.69
N PRO A 222 -11.32 13.11 1.39
CA PRO A 222 -11.74 12.67 2.72
C PRO A 222 -12.29 11.24 2.69
N THR A 223 -11.98 10.47 3.72
CA THR A 223 -12.37 9.06 3.81
C THR A 223 -12.87 8.69 5.19
N HIS A 224 -13.75 7.69 5.27
CA HIS A 224 -14.13 7.00 6.49
C HIS A 224 -13.43 5.66 6.57
N GLY A 225 -12.68 5.45 7.64
CA GLY A 225 -12.00 4.21 7.96
C GLY A 225 -12.73 3.44 9.05
N ARG A 226 -12.68 2.11 8.96
CA ARG A 226 -13.24 1.21 9.96
C ARG A 226 -12.31 0.02 10.16
N MET A 227 -12.04 -0.30 11.42
CA MET A 227 -11.31 -1.51 11.82
C MET A 227 -12.16 -2.33 12.78
N ALA A 228 -12.19 -3.65 12.63
CA ALA A 228 -12.96 -4.53 13.47
C ALA A 228 -12.20 -5.82 13.79
N LEU A 229 -12.33 -6.30 15.01
CA LEU A 229 -11.90 -7.64 15.40
C LEU A 229 -12.87 -8.66 14.78
N LYS A 230 -12.37 -9.47 13.84
CA LYS A 230 -13.15 -10.53 13.21
C LYS A 230 -13.14 -11.80 14.05
N THR A 231 -11.95 -12.23 14.48
CA THR A 231 -11.76 -13.40 15.34
C THR A 231 -10.56 -13.21 16.25
N PHE A 232 -10.58 -13.86 17.41
CA PHE A 232 -9.45 -13.97 18.32
C PHE A 232 -9.32 -15.41 18.82
N ASP A 233 -8.19 -16.02 18.47
CA ASP A 233 -7.79 -17.31 19.03
C ASP A 233 -6.88 -17.07 20.25
N LYS A 234 -7.46 -17.16 21.44
CA LYS A 234 -6.75 -16.94 22.70
C LYS A 234 -5.63 -17.97 22.92
N GLN A 235 -5.82 -19.20 22.46
CA GLN A 235 -4.84 -20.26 22.64
C GLN A 235 -3.60 -20.05 21.76
N ALA A 236 -3.80 -19.62 20.54
CA ALA A 236 -2.72 -19.30 19.60
C ALA A 236 -2.15 -17.88 19.79
N GLY A 237 -2.80 -17.00 20.59
CA GLY A 237 -2.44 -15.61 20.74
C GLY A 237 -2.60 -14.82 19.42
N GLN A 238 -3.56 -15.19 18.56
CA GLN A 238 -3.71 -14.64 17.21
C GLN A 238 -5.06 -14.00 17.00
N ALA A 239 -5.06 -12.85 16.35
CA ALA A 239 -6.27 -12.14 15.98
C ALA A 239 -6.35 -11.88 14.49
N VAL A 240 -7.56 -11.95 13.94
CA VAL A 240 -7.87 -11.49 12.59
C VAL A 240 -8.60 -10.17 12.71
N ILE A 241 -8.02 -9.13 12.13
CA ILE A 241 -8.56 -7.77 12.08
C ILE A 241 -8.91 -7.46 10.63
N THR A 242 -10.13 -6.94 10.42
CA THR A 242 -10.54 -6.38 9.14
C THR A 242 -10.37 -4.88 9.15
N TRP A 243 -9.93 -4.33 8.03
CA TRP A 243 -9.83 -2.90 7.79
C TRP A 243 -10.53 -2.54 6.49
N SER A 244 -11.31 -1.48 6.52
CA SER A 244 -11.89 -0.86 5.33
C SER A 244 -11.76 0.66 5.42
N GLN A 245 -11.59 1.31 4.27
CA GLN A 245 -11.54 2.76 4.15
C GLN A 245 -12.20 3.17 2.84
N ILE A 246 -13.13 4.10 2.90
CA ILE A 246 -13.97 4.47 1.76
C ILE A 246 -13.93 5.99 1.60
N ALA A 247 -13.63 6.47 0.40
CA ALA A 247 -13.68 7.90 0.07
C ALA A 247 -15.12 8.41 0.13
N ASP A 248 -15.33 9.61 0.70
CA ASP A 248 -16.63 10.27 0.72
C ASP A 248 -17.07 10.62 -0.71
N PRO A 249 -18.14 9.99 -1.26
CA PRO A 249 -18.53 10.17 -2.65
C PRO A 249 -18.91 11.62 -2.99
N LYS A 250 -19.48 12.36 -2.02
CA LYS A 250 -19.91 13.75 -2.21
C LYS A 250 -18.70 14.68 -2.33
N GLN A 251 -17.69 14.47 -1.46
CA GLN A 251 -16.47 15.26 -1.48
C GLN A 251 -15.63 14.94 -2.72
N VAL A 252 -15.54 13.66 -3.10
CA VAL A 252 -14.88 13.26 -4.35
C VAL A 252 -15.51 13.96 -5.55
N ALA A 253 -16.85 13.94 -5.66
CA ALA A 253 -17.56 14.64 -6.76
C ALA A 253 -17.27 16.14 -6.76
N ARG A 254 -17.32 16.81 -5.60
CA ARG A 254 -17.02 18.24 -5.47
C ARG A 254 -15.59 18.57 -5.95
N ILE A 255 -14.61 17.78 -5.50
CA ILE A 255 -13.20 18.00 -5.86
C ILE A 255 -13.00 17.82 -7.36
N LEU A 256 -13.58 16.76 -7.94
CA LEU A 256 -13.51 16.52 -9.38
C LEU A 256 -14.14 17.65 -10.20
N ASP A 257 -15.33 18.13 -9.81
CA ASP A 257 -15.98 19.26 -10.49
C ASP A 257 -15.11 20.52 -10.45
N SER A 258 -14.44 20.79 -9.31
CA SER A 258 -13.51 21.90 -9.19
C SER A 258 -12.32 21.75 -10.13
N MET A 259 -11.72 20.56 -10.17
CA MET A 259 -10.58 20.27 -11.06
C MET A 259 -10.95 20.41 -12.54
N ILE A 260 -12.11 19.89 -12.95
CA ILE A 260 -12.60 20.02 -14.35
C ILE A 260 -12.78 21.49 -14.71
N LYS A 261 -13.38 22.29 -13.83
CA LYS A 261 -13.56 23.74 -14.05
C LYS A 261 -12.23 24.47 -14.20
N GLU A 262 -11.25 24.16 -13.33
CA GLU A 262 -9.90 24.74 -13.41
C GLU A 262 -9.19 24.36 -14.71
N MET A 263 -9.28 23.08 -15.13
CA MET A 263 -8.68 22.62 -16.38
C MET A 263 -9.33 23.29 -17.58
N SER A 264 -10.67 23.39 -17.64
CA SER A 264 -11.40 24.09 -18.69
C SER A 264 -11.00 25.57 -18.77
N ALA A 265 -10.88 26.23 -17.62
CA ALA A 265 -10.46 27.64 -17.58
C ALA A 265 -9.03 27.84 -18.12
N ARG A 266 -8.11 26.93 -17.83
CA ARG A 266 -6.71 26.96 -18.35
C ARG A 266 -6.63 26.69 -19.86
N LEU A 267 -7.57 25.92 -20.41
CA LEU A 267 -7.64 25.57 -21.83
C LEU A 267 -8.48 26.56 -22.67
N GLY A 268 -8.77 27.75 -22.14
CA GLY A 268 -9.49 28.81 -22.87
C GLY A 268 -11.00 28.77 -22.70
N GLY A 269 -11.52 28.01 -21.73
CA GLY A 269 -12.94 27.98 -21.38
C GLY A 269 -13.79 27.04 -22.24
N GLU A 270 -13.19 26.34 -23.20
CA GLU A 270 -13.92 25.30 -23.92
C GLU A 270 -14.21 24.09 -23.02
N PRO A 271 -15.42 23.50 -23.10
CA PRO A 271 -15.70 22.25 -22.41
C PRO A 271 -14.69 21.21 -22.87
N LEU A 272 -14.07 20.49 -21.93
CA LEU A 272 -13.26 19.36 -22.28
C LEU A 272 -14.18 18.31 -22.93
N ASP A 273 -14.09 18.16 -24.26
CA ASP A 273 -14.79 17.14 -25.04
C ASP A 273 -14.24 15.73 -24.67
N GLY A 274 -14.56 15.29 -23.48
CA GLY A 274 -14.21 13.98 -22.97
C GLY A 274 -15.21 13.57 -21.90
N GLU A 275 -15.64 12.34 -21.91
CA GLU A 275 -16.41 11.76 -20.80
C GLU A 275 -15.50 11.69 -19.55
N PHE A 276 -15.40 12.84 -18.85
CA PHE A 276 -14.88 12.79 -17.48
C PHE A 276 -15.83 11.93 -16.65
N PRO A 277 -15.31 10.97 -15.90
CA PRO A 277 -16.16 10.11 -15.10
C PRO A 277 -16.93 10.98 -14.09
N LYS A 278 -18.26 10.97 -14.21
CA LYS A 278 -19.18 11.70 -13.32
C LYS A 278 -19.11 11.22 -11.86
N ALA A 279 -18.50 10.06 -11.64
CA ALA A 279 -18.28 9.51 -10.31
C ALA A 279 -16.98 8.69 -10.28
N ILE A 280 -16.19 8.93 -9.26
CA ILE A 280 -15.06 8.09 -8.86
C ILE A 280 -15.43 7.49 -7.51
N SER A 281 -15.28 6.18 -7.35
CA SER A 281 -15.29 5.56 -6.03
C SER A 281 -13.92 4.96 -5.73
N MET A 282 -13.45 5.17 -4.50
CA MET A 282 -12.18 4.63 -4.01
C MET A 282 -12.43 3.94 -2.68
N GLN A 283 -11.92 2.73 -2.55
CA GLN A 283 -12.01 2.00 -1.30
C GLN A 283 -10.79 1.10 -1.10
N ASP A 284 -10.35 0.99 0.14
CA ASP A 284 -9.42 0.00 0.62
C ASP A 284 -10.16 -1.05 1.45
N HIS A 285 -9.71 -2.28 1.36
CA HIS A 285 -10.12 -3.37 2.22
C HIS A 285 -8.91 -4.24 2.56
N ALA A 286 -8.80 -4.65 3.83
CA ALA A 286 -7.77 -5.61 4.23
C ALA A 286 -8.28 -6.59 5.28
N GLU A 287 -7.67 -7.77 5.27
CA GLU A 287 -7.74 -8.77 6.34
C GLU A 287 -6.32 -9.04 6.84
N ILE A 288 -6.13 -8.95 8.14
CA ILE A 288 -4.83 -8.93 8.78
C ILE A 288 -4.81 -9.94 9.93
N LEU A 289 -3.96 -10.95 9.83
CA LEU A 289 -3.67 -11.90 10.92
C LEU A 289 -2.45 -11.40 11.68
N VAL A 290 -2.60 -11.15 12.97
CA VAL A 290 -1.54 -10.61 13.84
C VAL A 290 -1.33 -11.49 15.07
N ASP A 291 -0.07 -11.62 15.50
CA ASP A 291 0.30 -12.15 16.81
C ASP A 291 0.08 -11.06 17.87
N VAL A 292 -0.91 -11.22 18.72
CA VAL A 292 -1.29 -10.22 19.73
C VAL A 292 -0.17 -9.98 20.74
N ASP A 293 0.53 -11.06 21.15
CA ASP A 293 1.59 -10.98 22.17
C ASP A 293 2.84 -10.21 21.69
N THR A 294 3.06 -10.15 20.40
CA THR A 294 4.27 -9.51 19.84
C THR A 294 3.96 -8.30 18.96
N GLY A 295 2.72 -8.18 18.47
CA GLY A 295 2.33 -7.18 17.48
C GLY A 295 2.83 -7.46 16.07
N TRP A 296 3.48 -8.59 15.81
CA TRP A 296 3.94 -8.91 14.45
C TRP A 296 2.78 -9.42 13.58
N VAL A 297 2.59 -8.81 12.43
CA VAL A 297 1.65 -9.29 11.40
C VAL A 297 2.20 -10.58 10.78
N ARG A 298 1.36 -11.62 10.70
CA ARG A 298 1.66 -12.90 10.05
C ARG A 298 1.27 -12.89 8.59
N THR A 299 0.05 -12.47 8.32
CA THR A 299 -0.44 -12.32 6.94
C THR A 299 -1.28 -11.05 6.84
N LEU A 300 -1.22 -10.44 5.68
CA LEU A 300 -2.05 -9.30 5.32
C LEU A 300 -2.47 -9.45 3.86
N ALA A 301 -3.77 -9.39 3.62
CA ALA A 301 -4.35 -9.30 2.29
C ALA A 301 -5.07 -7.94 2.17
N HIS A 302 -4.55 -7.06 1.30
CA HIS A 302 -5.09 -5.73 1.06
C HIS A 302 -5.50 -5.58 -0.40
N ALA A 303 -6.61 -4.91 -0.64
CA ALA A 303 -7.08 -4.54 -1.96
C ALA A 303 -7.53 -3.08 -1.96
N ARG A 304 -7.00 -2.29 -2.90
CA ARG A 304 -7.48 -0.95 -3.24
C ARG A 304 -8.24 -1.00 -4.54
N SER A 305 -9.48 -0.59 -4.51
CA SER A 305 -10.34 -0.51 -5.70
C SER A 305 -10.60 0.95 -6.05
N VAL A 306 -10.42 1.29 -7.32
CA VAL A 306 -10.75 2.61 -7.88
C VAL A 306 -11.64 2.39 -9.08
N ASN A 307 -12.86 2.94 -9.05
CA ASN A 307 -13.81 2.83 -10.15
C ASN A 307 -14.00 4.18 -10.81
N PHE A 308 -13.97 4.20 -12.15
CA PHE A 308 -14.15 5.37 -13.02
C PHE A 308 -15.23 5.04 -14.06
N GLY A 309 -16.50 5.27 -13.72
CA GLY A 309 -17.59 4.91 -14.63
C GLY A 309 -17.59 3.40 -14.94
N THR A 310 -17.38 3.02 -16.23
CA THR A 310 -17.31 1.63 -16.69
C THR A 310 -15.92 0.98 -16.50
N ARG A 311 -14.94 1.75 -16.08
CA ARG A 311 -13.56 1.28 -15.84
C ARG A 311 -13.29 1.09 -14.37
N ALA A 312 -12.53 0.07 -14.04
CA ALA A 312 -12.08 -0.17 -12.66
C ALA A 312 -10.60 -0.57 -12.64
N GLN A 313 -9.93 -0.22 -11.55
CA GLN A 313 -8.61 -0.72 -11.23
C GLN A 313 -8.64 -1.30 -9.82
N VAL A 314 -8.08 -2.48 -9.66
CA VAL A 314 -7.87 -3.12 -8.36
C VAL A 314 -6.39 -3.39 -8.19
N ASP A 315 -5.80 -2.77 -7.18
CA ASP A 315 -4.42 -3.03 -6.74
C ASP A 315 -4.48 -3.91 -5.50
N THR A 316 -3.87 -5.09 -5.57
CA THR A 316 -3.80 -6.02 -4.44
C THR A 316 -2.39 -6.10 -3.89
N THR A 317 -2.28 -6.24 -2.58
CA THR A 317 -1.03 -6.49 -1.86
C THR A 317 -1.27 -7.65 -0.88
N SER A 318 -0.50 -8.71 -1.04
CA SER A 318 -0.43 -9.81 -0.08
C SER A 318 0.92 -9.79 0.60
N ILE A 319 0.94 -9.82 1.92
CA ILE A 319 2.14 -9.90 2.75
C ILE A 319 2.06 -11.18 3.56
N ILE A 320 3.12 -11.96 3.54
CA ILE A 320 3.23 -13.21 4.30
C ILE A 320 4.56 -13.18 5.05
N ARG A 321 4.50 -13.40 6.38
CA ARG A 321 5.71 -13.64 7.17
C ARG A 321 6.23 -15.04 6.87
N THR A 322 7.48 -15.13 6.42
CA THR A 322 8.14 -16.39 6.12
C THR A 322 9.00 -16.84 7.28
N ALA A 323 9.16 -18.15 7.47
CA ALA A 323 10.21 -18.69 8.32
C ALA A 323 11.58 -18.39 7.68
N LYS A 324 12.62 -18.26 8.53
CA LYS A 324 14.01 -18.20 8.05
C LYS A 324 14.38 -19.47 7.31
#